data_05cc45987b8514ee56513fe615bdffcc
#
_entry.id   05cc45987b8514ee56513fe615bdffcc
#
_cell.length_a   1.000
_cell.length_b   1.000
_cell.length_c   1.000
_cell.angle_alpha   90.00
_cell.angle_beta   90.00
_cell.angle_gamma   90.00
#
_symmetry.space_group_name_H-M   'P 1'
#
loop_
_entity.id
_entity.type
_entity.pdbx_description
1 polymer ?
#
loop_
_entity_poly.entity_id
_entity_poly.type
_entity_poly.pdbx_seq_one_letter_code
_entity_poly.pdbx_strand_id
1 'polypeptide(L)'
;MEALAKEIDVPFALAEGAEGLAKLTAACRKADTIAVIDTAGFDLRNGKARAAFSALAQIESVEAVGVVSATADAEETLETVGALSSLGAQRLVVTGVDLTARLGALVAAATSGTPLANITCSAYVAAGLETVTPLSLARALIGSCGDADAGSAQ
;
A
#
# COMPACT_ATOMS: atom_id res chain seq x y z
N MET A 1 -10.59 10.07 -5.46
CA MET A 1 -10.86 9.85 -4.01
C MET A 1 -12.17 10.48 -3.54
N GLU A 2 -12.49 11.76 -3.82
CA GLU A 2 -13.74 12.41 -3.36
C GLU A 2 -15.01 11.64 -3.76
N ALA A 3 -15.12 11.22 -5.02
CA ALA A 3 -16.29 10.43 -5.48
C ALA A 3 -16.41 9.08 -4.74
N LEU A 4 -15.29 8.40 -4.45
CA LEU A 4 -15.28 7.16 -3.69
C LEU A 4 -15.69 7.40 -2.22
N ALA A 5 -15.16 8.44 -1.59
CA ALA A 5 -15.53 8.80 -0.22
C ALA A 5 -17.03 9.09 -0.09
N LYS A 6 -17.61 9.76 -1.08
CA LYS A 6 -19.05 10.02 -1.15
C LYS A 6 -19.86 8.73 -1.32
N GLU A 7 -19.37 7.79 -2.12
CA GLU A 7 -20.05 6.50 -2.35
C GLU A 7 -20.13 5.65 -1.08
N ILE A 8 -19.10 5.68 -0.26
CA ILE A 8 -19.03 4.91 1.00
C ILE A 8 -19.39 5.74 2.24
N ASP A 9 -19.92 6.94 2.03
CA ASP A 9 -20.41 7.86 3.10
C ASP A 9 -19.35 8.16 4.17
N VAL A 10 -18.12 8.47 3.75
CA VAL A 10 -17.04 8.90 4.64
C VAL A 10 -16.62 10.34 4.36
N PRO A 11 -16.18 11.11 5.38
CA PRO A 11 -15.68 12.46 5.20
C PRO A 11 -14.46 12.48 4.26
N PHE A 12 -14.39 13.49 3.40
CA PHE A 12 -13.27 13.75 2.51
C PHE A 12 -12.66 15.12 2.78
N ALA A 13 -11.33 15.21 2.78
CA ALA A 13 -10.60 16.45 2.89
C ALA A 13 -9.36 16.43 1.99
N LEU A 14 -8.98 17.59 1.46
CA LEU A 14 -7.72 17.79 0.75
C LEU A 14 -6.70 18.42 1.69
N ALA A 15 -5.48 17.88 1.68
CA ALA A 15 -4.34 18.44 2.39
C ALA A 15 -3.31 18.97 1.39
N GLU A 16 -2.85 20.18 1.58
CA GLU A 16 -1.74 20.75 0.81
C GLU A 16 -0.44 20.65 1.64
N GLY A 17 0.46 19.77 1.18
CA GLY A 17 1.76 19.55 1.78
C GLY A 17 1.72 18.98 3.21
N ALA A 18 2.89 18.93 3.84
CA ALA A 18 3.05 18.32 5.17
C ALA A 18 2.31 19.09 6.27
N GLU A 19 2.27 20.43 6.19
CA GLU A 19 1.60 21.24 7.20
C GLU A 19 0.08 21.06 7.19
N GLY A 20 -0.54 21.04 5.99
CA GLY A 20 -1.97 20.77 5.84
C GLY A 20 -2.34 19.39 6.35
N LEU A 21 -1.51 18.37 6.02
CA LEU A 21 -1.73 17.02 6.48
C LEU A 21 -1.57 16.90 8.00
N ALA A 22 -0.56 17.53 8.60
CA ALA A 22 -0.37 17.50 10.06
C ALA A 22 -1.55 18.08 10.82
N LYS A 23 -2.20 19.14 10.30
CA LYS A 23 -3.42 19.71 10.88
C LYS A 23 -4.60 18.74 10.84
N LEU A 24 -4.79 18.06 9.70
CA LEU A 24 -5.87 17.06 9.53
C LEU A 24 -5.65 15.83 10.41
N THR A 25 -4.44 15.28 10.46
CA THR A 25 -4.13 14.11 11.30
C THR A 25 -4.28 14.43 12.78
N ALA A 26 -3.90 15.64 13.21
CA ALA A 26 -4.12 16.09 14.59
C ALA A 26 -5.61 16.22 14.94
N ALA A 27 -6.45 16.63 13.99
CA ALA A 27 -7.90 16.69 14.19
C ALA A 27 -8.50 15.29 14.27
N CYS A 28 -8.10 14.35 13.40
CA CYS A 28 -8.53 12.95 13.45
C CYS A 28 -8.16 12.28 14.78
N ARG A 29 -6.93 12.51 15.27
CA ARG A 29 -6.49 11.99 16.57
C ARG A 29 -7.33 12.51 17.74
N LYS A 30 -7.72 13.79 17.72
CA LYS A 30 -8.62 14.36 18.76
C LYS A 30 -10.02 13.76 18.71
N ALA A 31 -10.48 13.36 17.53
CA ALA A 31 -11.78 12.76 17.30
C ALA A 31 -11.76 11.23 17.46
N ASP A 32 -10.62 10.62 17.78
CA ASP A 32 -10.40 9.16 17.83
C ASP A 32 -10.81 8.47 16.53
N THR A 33 -10.47 9.08 15.39
CA THR A 33 -10.79 8.57 14.05
C THR A 33 -9.53 8.24 13.26
N ILE A 34 -9.63 7.24 12.38
CA ILE A 34 -8.56 6.85 11.46
C ILE A 34 -8.73 7.62 10.15
N ALA A 35 -7.65 8.22 9.66
CA ALA A 35 -7.61 8.82 8.33
C ALA A 35 -6.83 7.91 7.37
N VAL A 36 -7.42 7.62 6.22
CA VAL A 36 -6.71 6.99 5.09
C VAL A 36 -6.23 8.09 4.17
N ILE A 37 -4.91 8.15 3.96
CA ILE A 37 -4.25 9.21 3.20
C ILE A 37 -3.80 8.65 1.86
N ASP A 38 -4.38 9.18 0.78
CA ASP A 38 -3.97 8.89 -0.58
C ASP A 38 -3.03 9.99 -1.09
N THR A 39 -1.87 9.59 -1.62
CA THR A 39 -0.90 10.52 -2.19
C THR A 39 -0.87 10.39 -3.70
N ALA A 40 -0.60 11.49 -4.40
CA ALA A 40 -0.28 11.39 -5.81
C ALA A 40 0.94 10.48 -6.01
N GLY A 41 0.92 9.65 -7.06
CA GLY A 41 2.09 8.89 -7.47
C GLY A 41 3.27 9.83 -7.75
N PHE A 42 4.47 9.42 -7.42
CA PHE A 42 5.65 10.25 -7.63
C PHE A 42 6.82 9.44 -8.18
N ASP A 43 7.67 10.11 -8.95
CA ASP A 43 8.92 9.54 -9.45
C ASP A 43 9.97 9.55 -8.34
N LEU A 44 10.42 8.36 -7.94
CA LEU A 44 11.47 8.17 -6.94
C LEU A 44 12.83 8.76 -7.36
N ARG A 45 13.03 9.08 -8.64
CA ARG A 45 14.22 9.75 -9.16
C ARG A 45 14.17 11.27 -8.95
N ASN A 46 12.98 11.81 -8.69
CA ASN A 46 12.78 13.24 -8.44
C ASN A 46 13.06 13.58 -6.97
N GLY A 47 14.18 14.29 -6.73
CA GLY A 47 14.61 14.66 -5.38
C GLY A 47 13.60 15.53 -4.61
N LYS A 48 12.84 16.41 -5.29
CA LYS A 48 11.80 17.23 -4.65
C LYS A 48 10.62 16.35 -4.21
N ALA A 49 10.20 15.39 -5.04
CA ALA A 49 9.14 14.46 -4.72
C ALA A 49 9.53 13.55 -3.55
N ARG A 50 10.77 13.06 -3.53
CA ARG A 50 11.33 12.29 -2.40
C ARG A 50 11.30 13.08 -1.09
N ALA A 51 11.77 14.33 -1.11
CA ALA A 51 11.76 15.20 0.07
C ALA A 51 10.35 15.47 0.57
N ALA A 52 9.40 15.72 -0.34
CA ALA A 52 7.99 15.92 0.02
C ALA A 52 7.38 14.65 0.67
N PHE A 53 7.61 13.47 0.09
CA PHE A 53 7.13 12.22 0.67
C PHE A 53 7.75 11.95 2.04
N SER A 54 9.08 12.12 2.18
CA SER A 54 9.75 11.96 3.48
C SER A 54 9.19 12.89 4.54
N ALA A 55 8.87 14.13 4.20
CA ALA A 55 8.23 15.08 5.11
C ALA A 55 6.84 14.62 5.57
N LEU A 56 6.05 14.00 4.67
CA LEU A 56 4.75 13.42 5.01
C LEU A 56 4.90 12.19 5.92
N ALA A 57 5.84 11.30 5.62
CA ALA A 57 6.09 10.08 6.38
C ALA A 57 6.63 10.34 7.81
N GLN A 58 7.18 11.53 8.07
CA GLN A 58 7.68 11.92 9.39
C GLN A 58 6.64 12.63 10.27
N ILE A 59 5.43 12.85 9.78
CA ILE A 59 4.36 13.43 10.60
C ILE A 59 4.00 12.44 11.71
N GLU A 60 3.95 12.94 12.95
CA GLU A 60 3.54 12.13 14.11
C GLU A 60 2.18 11.46 13.87
N SER A 61 2.09 10.18 14.18
CA SER A 61 0.88 9.35 14.00
C SER A 61 0.52 9.03 12.53
N VAL A 62 1.42 9.28 11.57
CA VAL A 62 1.28 8.80 10.19
C VAL A 62 2.10 7.52 10.02
N GLU A 63 1.46 6.47 9.55
CA GLU A 63 2.14 5.26 9.07
C GLU A 63 2.18 5.30 7.54
N ALA A 64 3.39 5.39 6.99
CA ALA A 64 3.58 5.41 5.55
C ALA A 64 3.65 3.96 5.01
N VAL A 65 2.80 3.66 4.04
CA VAL A 65 2.72 2.35 3.38
C VAL A 65 3.19 2.48 1.94
N GLY A 66 4.21 1.71 1.57
CA GLY A 66 4.67 1.61 0.19
C GLY A 66 3.76 0.69 -0.61
N VAL A 67 3.30 1.13 -1.79
CA VAL A 67 2.49 0.31 -2.70
C VAL A 67 3.30 0.01 -3.94
N VAL A 68 3.49 -1.27 -4.25
CA VAL A 68 4.22 -1.73 -5.44
C VAL A 68 3.39 -2.74 -6.23
N SER A 69 3.67 -2.86 -7.53
CA SER A 69 2.93 -3.77 -8.41
C SER A 69 3.64 -5.13 -8.50
N ALA A 70 2.88 -6.21 -8.44
CA ALA A 70 3.38 -7.56 -8.73
C ALA A 70 3.80 -7.75 -10.20
N THR A 71 3.35 -6.87 -11.10
CA THR A 71 3.70 -6.91 -12.53
C THR A 71 5.03 -6.24 -12.86
N ALA A 72 5.65 -5.57 -11.88
CA ALA A 72 6.98 -4.96 -12.05
C ALA A 72 8.09 -6.03 -12.13
N ASP A 73 9.25 -5.61 -12.59
CA ASP A 73 10.45 -6.44 -12.53
C ASP A 73 10.94 -6.62 -11.09
N ALA A 74 11.53 -7.77 -10.77
CA ALA A 74 11.97 -8.09 -9.42
C ALA A 74 13.11 -7.19 -8.93
N GLU A 75 14.07 -6.86 -9.82
CA GLU A 75 15.20 -5.98 -9.50
C GLU A 75 14.71 -4.54 -9.29
N GLU A 76 13.86 -4.03 -10.19
CA GLU A 76 13.22 -2.72 -10.04
C GLU A 76 12.38 -2.64 -8.75
N THR A 77 11.71 -3.74 -8.38
CA THR A 77 10.95 -3.81 -7.13
C THR A 77 11.85 -3.68 -5.91
N LEU A 78 13.01 -4.36 -5.88
CA LEU A 78 13.97 -4.23 -4.77
C LEU A 78 14.49 -2.79 -4.65
N GLU A 79 14.85 -2.15 -5.76
CA GLU A 79 15.29 -0.76 -5.77
C GLU A 79 14.19 0.19 -5.27
N THR A 80 12.96 0.00 -5.76
CA THR A 80 11.78 0.79 -5.37
C THR A 80 11.48 0.65 -3.89
N VAL A 81 11.44 -0.57 -3.38
CA VAL A 81 11.18 -0.84 -1.95
C VAL A 81 12.29 -0.27 -1.07
N GLY A 82 13.56 -0.44 -1.46
CA GLY A 82 14.70 0.15 -0.76
C GLY A 82 14.60 1.69 -0.68
N ALA A 83 14.20 2.33 -1.78
CA ALA A 83 13.98 3.76 -1.81
C ALA A 83 12.81 4.19 -0.93
N LEU A 84 11.65 3.52 -1.02
CA LEU A 84 10.47 3.80 -0.18
C LEU A 84 10.78 3.64 1.30
N SER A 85 11.46 2.56 1.70
CA SER A 85 11.89 2.32 3.07
C SER A 85 12.81 3.44 3.58
N SER A 86 13.79 3.86 2.76
CA SER A 86 14.70 4.98 3.11
C SER A 86 13.98 6.32 3.28
N LEU A 87 12.81 6.48 2.68
CA LEU A 87 11.96 7.66 2.79
C LEU A 87 10.95 7.59 3.94
N GLY A 88 10.88 6.46 4.65
CA GLY A 88 10.03 6.29 5.82
C GLY A 88 8.84 5.35 5.65
N ALA A 89 8.73 4.62 4.53
CA ALA A 89 7.73 3.58 4.42
C ALA A 89 8.00 2.45 5.42
N GLN A 90 7.01 2.13 6.25
CA GLN A 90 7.11 1.18 7.35
C GLN A 90 6.56 -0.20 6.97
N ARG A 91 5.70 -0.25 5.97
CA ARG A 91 5.05 -1.46 5.46
C ARG A 91 4.91 -1.41 3.95
N LEU A 92 4.66 -2.57 3.36
CA LEU A 92 4.40 -2.73 1.94
C LEU A 92 3.04 -3.35 1.68
N VAL A 93 2.47 -2.95 0.56
CA VAL A 93 1.34 -3.63 -0.10
C VAL A 93 1.78 -3.97 -1.52
N VAL A 94 1.62 -5.22 -1.93
CA VAL A 94 1.86 -5.65 -3.31
C VAL A 94 0.51 -5.84 -4.00
N THR A 95 0.29 -5.10 -5.08
CA THR A 95 -0.98 -5.13 -5.82
C THR A 95 -0.88 -5.93 -7.11
N GLY A 96 -2.02 -6.49 -7.56
CA GLY A 96 -2.14 -7.15 -8.86
C GLY A 96 -1.41 -8.49 -8.95
N VAL A 97 -1.39 -9.27 -7.89
CA VAL A 97 -0.82 -10.64 -7.89
C VAL A 97 -1.57 -11.55 -8.86
N ASP A 98 -2.88 -11.32 -9.04
CA ASP A 98 -3.75 -11.99 -10.01
C ASP A 98 -3.46 -11.61 -11.48
N LEU A 99 -2.75 -10.50 -11.72
CA LEU A 99 -2.47 -9.98 -13.06
C LEU A 99 -1.19 -10.56 -13.68
N THR A 100 -0.43 -11.36 -12.93
CA THR A 100 0.85 -11.89 -13.41
C THR A 100 1.10 -13.33 -12.98
N ALA A 101 1.66 -14.13 -13.90
CA ALA A 101 2.20 -15.45 -13.57
C ALA A 101 3.66 -15.38 -13.07
N ARG A 102 4.30 -14.21 -13.11
CA ARG A 102 5.69 -14.00 -12.69
C ARG A 102 5.72 -13.32 -11.33
N LEU A 103 5.90 -14.08 -10.28
CA LEU A 103 5.84 -13.59 -8.90
C LEU A 103 7.19 -13.08 -8.35
N GLY A 104 8.15 -12.78 -9.24
CA GLY A 104 9.47 -12.27 -8.84
C GLY A 104 9.39 -10.99 -8.03
N ALA A 105 8.52 -10.05 -8.41
CA ALA A 105 8.30 -8.80 -7.66
C ALA A 105 7.72 -9.07 -6.25
N LEU A 106 6.78 -10.02 -6.12
CA LEU A 106 6.24 -10.41 -4.82
C LEU A 106 7.31 -11.02 -3.91
N VAL A 107 8.17 -11.89 -4.46
CA VAL A 107 9.29 -12.47 -3.71
C VAL A 107 10.28 -11.38 -3.32
N ALA A 108 10.63 -10.47 -4.24
CA ALA A 108 11.51 -9.34 -3.98
C ALA A 108 10.98 -8.46 -2.85
N ALA A 109 9.70 -8.09 -2.88
CA ALA A 109 9.06 -7.32 -1.81
C ALA A 109 9.09 -8.08 -0.47
N ALA A 110 8.75 -9.37 -0.47
CA ALA A 110 8.72 -10.19 0.76
C ALA A 110 10.10 -10.39 1.41
N THR A 111 11.17 -10.34 0.60
CA THR A 111 12.55 -10.53 1.07
C THR A 111 13.33 -9.22 1.27
N SER A 112 12.72 -8.07 1.01
CA SER A 112 13.36 -6.75 1.06
C SER A 112 13.77 -6.28 2.46
N GLY A 113 13.26 -6.93 3.52
CA GLY A 113 13.44 -6.50 4.90
C GLY A 113 12.37 -5.51 5.39
N THR A 114 11.57 -4.89 4.50
CA THR A 114 10.39 -4.08 4.88
C THR A 114 9.18 -5.02 5.03
N PRO A 115 8.43 -4.95 6.15
CA PRO A 115 7.29 -5.83 6.38
C PRO A 115 6.25 -5.75 5.25
N LEU A 116 5.95 -6.88 4.62
CA LEU A 116 4.87 -7.02 3.66
C LEU A 116 3.56 -7.26 4.42
N ALA A 117 2.68 -6.26 4.43
CA ALA A 117 1.43 -6.30 5.21
C ALA A 117 0.30 -6.99 4.45
N ASN A 118 0.09 -6.57 3.21
CA ASN A 118 -1.04 -7.04 2.41
C ASN A 118 -0.65 -7.28 0.95
N ILE A 119 -1.44 -8.13 0.30
CA ILE A 119 -1.41 -8.33 -1.17
C ILE A 119 -2.81 -8.18 -1.73
N THR A 120 -2.93 -7.84 -3.01
CA THR A 120 -4.21 -7.95 -3.72
C THR A 120 -4.15 -9.06 -4.75
N CYS A 121 -5.13 -9.94 -4.70
CA CYS A 121 -5.26 -11.15 -5.53
C CYS A 121 -6.52 -11.16 -6.39
N SER A 122 -7.24 -10.04 -6.47
CA SER A 122 -8.49 -9.95 -7.22
C SER A 122 -8.72 -8.53 -7.74
N ALA A 123 -9.39 -8.44 -8.89
CA ALA A 123 -9.87 -7.18 -9.45
C ALA A 123 -11.05 -6.56 -8.65
N TYR A 124 -11.66 -7.32 -7.75
CA TYR A 124 -12.78 -6.85 -6.93
C TYR A 124 -12.27 -6.11 -5.70
N VAL A 125 -12.54 -4.81 -5.62
CA VAL A 125 -12.05 -3.91 -4.55
C VAL A 125 -12.46 -4.41 -3.15
N ALA A 126 -13.66 -4.96 -3.00
CA ALA A 126 -14.20 -5.39 -1.70
C ALA A 126 -13.62 -6.72 -1.18
N ALA A 127 -13.03 -7.55 -2.04
CA ALA A 127 -12.57 -8.90 -1.68
C ALA A 127 -11.08 -9.12 -1.95
N GLY A 128 -10.38 -8.11 -2.47
CA GLY A 128 -9.05 -8.31 -3.04
C GLY A 128 -7.88 -8.05 -2.10
N LEU A 129 -8.08 -7.49 -0.92
CA LEU A 129 -6.97 -7.16 0.00
C LEU A 129 -6.79 -8.26 1.06
N GLU A 130 -5.74 -9.04 0.91
CA GLU A 130 -5.40 -10.13 1.83
C GLU A 130 -4.26 -9.75 2.76
N THR A 131 -4.40 -10.04 4.05
CA THR A 131 -3.30 -9.90 5.02
C THR A 131 -2.26 -10.99 4.78
N VAL A 132 -1.00 -10.58 4.69
CA VAL A 132 0.09 -11.51 4.44
C VAL A 132 0.48 -12.26 5.70
N THR A 133 0.40 -13.58 5.61
CA THR A 133 0.96 -14.53 6.54
C THR A 133 1.92 -15.46 5.78
N PRO A 134 2.82 -16.20 6.44
CA PRO A 134 3.66 -17.18 5.75
C PRO A 134 2.85 -18.18 4.91
N LEU A 135 1.66 -18.54 5.37
CA LEU A 135 0.77 -19.46 4.66
C LEU A 135 0.10 -18.80 3.45
N SER A 136 -0.44 -17.57 3.59
CA SER A 136 -1.07 -16.87 2.46
C SER A 136 -0.02 -16.53 1.38
N LEU A 137 1.19 -16.15 1.79
CA LEU A 137 2.29 -15.92 0.85
C LEU A 137 2.67 -17.21 0.10
N ALA A 138 2.80 -18.33 0.81
CA ALA A 138 3.08 -19.63 0.17
C ALA A 138 1.98 -20.00 -0.83
N ARG A 139 0.70 -19.82 -0.49
CA ARG A 139 -0.43 -20.06 -1.40
C ARG A 139 -0.36 -19.16 -2.62
N ALA A 140 -0.12 -17.87 -2.45
CA ALA A 140 0.05 -16.94 -3.55
C ALA A 140 1.17 -17.39 -4.50
N LEU A 141 2.31 -17.85 -3.97
CA LEU A 141 3.47 -18.30 -4.74
C LEU A 141 3.22 -19.61 -5.53
N ILE A 142 2.35 -20.48 -5.05
CA ILE A 142 1.98 -21.73 -5.76
C ILE A 142 0.75 -21.58 -6.65
N GLY A 143 0.22 -20.36 -6.83
CA GLY A 143 -0.88 -20.06 -7.75
C GLY A 143 -2.29 -20.26 -7.20
N SER A 144 -2.46 -20.41 -5.87
CA SER A 144 -3.77 -20.53 -5.22
C SER A 144 -4.22 -19.24 -4.53
N CYS A 145 -3.81 -18.09 -5.05
CA CYS A 145 -4.30 -16.79 -4.61
C CYS A 145 -5.74 -16.58 -5.09
N GLY A 146 -6.66 -16.32 -4.18
CA GLY A 146 -8.07 -16.06 -4.51
C GLY A 146 -9.02 -17.25 -4.42
N ASP A 147 -8.55 -18.48 -4.24
CA ASP A 147 -9.42 -19.67 -4.16
C ASP A 147 -10.11 -19.86 -2.79
N ALA A 148 -9.93 -18.95 -1.85
CA ALA A 148 -10.48 -19.12 -0.49
C ALA A 148 -12.00 -18.94 -0.40
N ASP A 149 -12.66 -18.31 -1.39
CA ASP A 149 -14.11 -18.00 -1.35
C ASP A 149 -14.99 -18.86 -2.30
N ALA A 150 -14.42 -19.80 -3.05
CA ALA A 150 -15.22 -20.65 -3.94
C ALA A 150 -15.95 -21.81 -3.21
N GLY A 151 -15.74 -21.97 -1.92
CA GLY A 151 -16.21 -23.13 -1.13
C GLY A 151 -17.46 -22.94 -0.29
N SER A 152 -18.08 -21.74 -0.21
CA SER A 152 -19.20 -21.48 0.71
C SER A 152 -20.54 -21.11 0.05
N ALA A 153 -20.70 -21.36 -1.25
CA ALA A 153 -21.99 -21.20 -1.93
C ALA A 153 -22.45 -22.54 -2.55
N GLN A 154 -22.93 -23.45 -1.72
CA GLN A 154 -23.87 -24.53 -2.10
C GLN A 154 -24.95 -24.61 -1.02
#